data_382c61c6723e1318cb2236dc5822ce44
#
_entry.id   382c61c6723e1318cb2236dc5822ce44
#
_cell.length_a   1.000
_cell.length_b   1.000
_cell.length_c   1.000
_cell.angle_alpha   90.00
_cell.angle_beta   90.00
_cell.angle_gamma   90.00
#
_symmetry.space_group_name_H-M   'P 1'
#
loop_
_entity.id
_entity.type
_entity.pdbx_description
1 polymer ?
#
loop_
_entity_poly.entity_id
_entity_poly.type
_entity_poly.pdbx_seq_one_letter_code
_entity_poly.pdbx_strand_id
1 'polypeptide(L)'
;CIMPLTLQALSKHLVHTDIMLEENPASIKHIDVAKETELFLVAPASANTIAKLAHGLADDMLSAVALAIPAGVPKLIAPAMNTNMYLNLATQDNLEKLARYGYQEIKPREALLACGDFGTGALAELDVILERVKEIL
;
A
#
# COMPACT_ATOMS: atom_id res chain seq x y z
N CYS A 1 14.62 5.17 -4.20
CA CYS A 1 14.07 5.71 -2.96
C CYS A 1 12.61 6.06 -3.14
N ILE A 2 11.79 5.52 -2.30
CA ILE A 2 10.36 5.76 -2.34
C ILE A 2 10.03 6.87 -1.36
N MET A 3 9.36 7.88 -1.85
CA MET A 3 9.00 9.03 -1.02
C MET A 3 7.71 8.74 -0.27
N PRO A 4 7.69 8.91 1.06
CA PRO A 4 6.49 8.66 1.85
C PRO A 4 5.29 9.50 1.45
N LEU A 5 5.54 10.61 0.80
CA LEU A 5 4.49 11.56 0.43
C LEU A 5 3.53 11.05 -0.64
N THR A 6 3.90 9.99 -1.34
CA THR A 6 3.06 9.47 -2.43
C THR A 6 1.72 8.94 -1.96
N LEU A 7 1.58 8.63 -0.68
CA LEU A 7 0.33 8.11 -0.15
C LEU A 7 -0.76 9.16 0.00
N GLN A 8 -0.43 10.43 -0.11
CA GLN A 8 -1.37 11.51 0.20
C GLN A 8 -2.33 11.85 -0.92
N ALA A 9 -1.98 11.49 -2.13
CA ALA A 9 -2.59 12.11 -3.30
C ALA A 9 -4.06 11.80 -3.53
N LEU A 10 -4.56 10.72 -3.00
CA LEU A 10 -5.88 10.22 -3.37
C LEU A 10 -6.85 10.11 -2.21
N SER A 11 -6.46 10.58 -1.06
CA SER A 11 -7.33 10.56 0.11
C SER A 11 -8.00 11.92 0.28
N LYS A 12 -9.23 11.93 0.75
CA LYS A 12 -9.91 13.15 1.15
C LYS A 12 -9.38 13.67 2.48
N HIS A 13 -8.64 12.86 3.18
CA HIS A 13 -8.10 13.16 4.50
C HIS A 13 -6.59 13.18 4.44
N LEU A 14 -5.97 13.86 5.40
CA LEU A 14 -4.52 13.86 5.51
C LEU A 14 -4.03 12.45 5.78
N VAL A 15 -3.02 12.04 5.01
CA VAL A 15 -2.38 10.76 5.24
C VAL A 15 -1.19 10.96 6.16
N HIS A 16 -1.15 10.21 7.23
CA HIS A 16 -0.05 10.25 8.18
C HIS A 16 1.06 9.33 7.69
N THR A 17 2.22 9.90 7.42
CA THR A 17 3.32 9.17 6.80
C THR A 17 4.38 8.73 7.79
N ASP A 18 4.41 9.29 8.98
CA ASP A 18 5.43 8.96 9.95
C ASP A 18 4.86 8.99 11.35
N ILE A 19 4.38 7.85 11.75
CA ILE A 19 3.80 7.72 13.05
C ILE A 19 4.80 7.46 14.13
N MET A 20 5.99 7.05 13.75
CA MET A 20 7.02 6.73 14.71
C MET A 20 7.46 7.95 15.50
N LEU A 21 7.15 9.13 15.00
CA LEU A 21 7.44 10.38 15.69
C LEU A 21 6.37 10.79 16.70
N GLU A 22 5.26 10.10 16.72
CA GLU A 22 4.19 10.43 17.65
C GLU A 22 4.41 9.72 18.99
N GLU A 23 4.51 10.53 20.02
CA GLU A 23 4.75 9.99 21.33
C GLU A 23 3.61 9.22 21.90
N ASN A 24 2.48 9.37 21.39
CA ASN A 24 1.41 8.75 22.00
C ASN A 24 0.41 8.27 21.11
N PRO A 25 -0.13 7.39 21.63
CA PRO A 25 -0.73 6.27 21.07
C PRO A 25 -1.39 6.65 19.82
N ALA A 26 -0.62 6.50 18.91
CA ALA A 26 -1.06 6.19 17.65
C ALA A 26 -2.32 5.40 17.66
N SER A 27 -2.57 4.71 18.73
CA SER A 27 -3.75 3.88 18.86
C SER A 27 -5.06 4.60 18.62
N ILE A 28 -5.24 5.80 19.13
CA ILE A 28 -6.49 6.53 18.92
C ILE A 28 -6.53 7.10 17.51
N LYS A 29 -5.38 7.59 17.06
CA LYS A 29 -5.30 8.27 15.77
C LYS A 29 -5.52 7.32 14.59
N HIS A 30 -4.93 6.13 14.64
CA HIS A 30 -5.13 5.19 13.55
C HIS A 30 -6.58 4.68 13.49
N ILE A 31 -7.24 4.57 14.62
CA ILE A 31 -8.66 4.21 14.63
C ILE A 31 -9.51 5.30 14.00
N ASP A 32 -9.23 6.55 14.32
CA ASP A 32 -9.98 7.66 13.75
C ASP A 32 -9.78 7.75 12.24
N VAL A 33 -8.52 7.62 11.79
CA VAL A 33 -8.22 7.62 10.37
C VAL A 33 -8.93 6.47 9.66
N ALA A 34 -8.89 5.29 10.25
CA ALA A 34 -9.52 4.12 9.67
C ALA A 34 -11.03 4.29 9.53
N LYS A 35 -11.70 4.84 10.55
CA LYS A 35 -13.13 5.06 10.50
C LYS A 35 -13.57 6.02 9.41
N GLU A 36 -12.74 6.99 9.08
CA GLU A 36 -13.04 8.00 8.07
C GLU A 36 -12.62 7.57 6.66
N THR A 37 -11.96 6.43 6.54
CA THR A 37 -11.41 5.98 5.26
C THR A 37 -12.51 5.47 4.35
N GLU A 38 -12.60 6.04 3.16
CA GLU A 38 -13.53 5.61 2.12
C GLU A 38 -12.85 4.69 1.10
N LEU A 39 -11.55 4.76 0.99
CA LEU A 39 -10.72 3.93 0.14
C LEU A 39 -9.31 3.92 0.72
N PHE A 40 -8.71 2.74 0.80
CA PHE A 40 -7.36 2.59 1.29
C PHE A 40 -6.43 2.21 0.14
N LEU A 41 -5.50 3.09 -0.18
CA LEU A 41 -4.55 2.88 -1.27
C LEU A 41 -3.13 2.95 -0.74
N VAL A 42 -2.36 1.90 -1.00
CA VAL A 42 -0.92 1.87 -0.71
C VAL A 42 -0.16 1.91 -2.03
N ALA A 43 0.42 3.05 -2.34
CA ALA A 43 1.11 3.26 -3.61
C ALA A 43 2.25 4.28 -3.43
N PRO A 44 3.48 3.88 -3.59
CA PRO A 44 3.96 2.53 -3.88
C PRO A 44 3.97 1.63 -2.64
N ALA A 45 3.86 0.33 -2.87
CA ALA A 45 3.95 -0.66 -1.81
C ALA A 45 5.25 -1.46 -1.96
N SER A 46 6.12 -1.35 -0.96
CA SER A 46 7.35 -2.15 -0.92
C SER A 46 7.05 -3.60 -0.54
N ALA A 47 7.99 -4.49 -0.81
CA ALA A 47 7.86 -5.87 -0.36
C ALA A 47 7.67 -5.97 1.15
N ASN A 48 8.35 -5.13 1.90
CA ASN A 48 8.22 -5.10 3.36
C ASN A 48 6.81 -4.71 3.78
N THR A 49 6.26 -3.65 3.19
CA THR A 49 4.90 -3.22 3.50
C THR A 49 3.88 -4.29 3.14
N ILE A 50 4.03 -4.91 1.96
CA ILE A 50 3.16 -6.01 1.54
C ILE A 50 3.19 -7.13 2.57
N ALA A 51 4.38 -7.51 3.04
CA ALA A 51 4.52 -8.56 4.04
C ALA A 51 3.85 -8.18 5.36
N LYS A 52 4.02 -6.96 5.82
CA LYS A 52 3.37 -6.49 7.05
C LYS A 52 1.85 -6.57 6.94
N LEU A 53 1.31 -6.06 5.86
CA LEU A 53 -0.14 -6.09 5.65
C LEU A 53 -0.67 -7.50 5.57
N ALA A 54 0.07 -8.39 4.90
CA ALA A 54 -0.32 -9.79 4.75
C ALA A 54 -0.31 -10.55 6.08
N HIS A 55 0.51 -10.13 7.01
CA HIS A 55 0.70 -10.85 8.27
C HIS A 55 0.14 -10.11 9.50
N GLY A 56 -0.60 -9.03 9.28
CA GLY A 56 -1.27 -8.35 10.40
C GLY A 56 -0.35 -7.63 11.35
N LEU A 57 0.82 -7.20 10.91
CA LEU A 57 1.70 -6.38 11.73
C LEU A 57 1.14 -4.95 11.79
N ALA A 58 1.32 -4.30 12.91
CA ALA A 58 0.77 -2.96 13.12
C ALA A 58 1.77 -2.09 13.90
N ASP A 59 3.01 -2.06 13.41
CA ASP A 59 4.10 -1.37 14.08
C ASP A 59 4.32 0.06 13.56
N ASP A 60 3.52 0.51 12.61
CA ASP A 60 3.52 1.88 12.12
C ASP A 60 2.09 2.34 11.80
N MET A 61 1.93 3.61 11.43
CA MET A 61 0.60 4.16 11.16
C MET A 61 -0.09 3.43 10.01
N LEU A 62 0.63 3.21 8.92
CA LEU A 62 0.05 2.56 7.76
C LEU A 62 -0.51 1.19 8.11
N SER A 63 0.30 0.35 8.73
CA SER A 63 -0.09 -1.01 9.06
C SER A 63 -1.17 -1.05 10.16
N ALA A 64 -1.12 -0.12 11.10
CA ALA A 64 -2.15 -0.01 12.13
C ALA A 64 -3.50 0.40 11.52
N VAL A 65 -3.50 1.39 10.63
CA VAL A 65 -4.73 1.79 9.91
C VAL A 65 -5.27 0.63 9.10
N ALA A 66 -4.39 -0.09 8.40
CA ALA A 66 -4.80 -1.22 7.59
C ALA A 66 -5.57 -2.27 8.39
N LEU A 67 -5.12 -2.57 9.61
CA LEU A 67 -5.82 -3.52 10.47
C LEU A 67 -7.16 -2.98 10.97
N ALA A 68 -7.28 -1.66 11.12
CA ALA A 68 -8.46 -1.04 11.69
C ALA A 68 -9.52 -0.66 10.65
N ILE A 69 -9.23 -0.83 9.36
CA ILE A 69 -10.18 -0.48 8.29
C ILE A 69 -11.46 -1.31 8.44
N PRO A 70 -12.63 -0.66 8.46
CA PRO A 70 -13.89 -1.40 8.53
C PRO A 70 -14.12 -2.30 7.32
N ALA A 71 -14.84 -3.37 7.53
CA ALA A 71 -15.21 -4.27 6.44
C ALA A 71 -16.00 -3.48 5.37
N GLY A 72 -15.74 -3.81 4.11
CA GLY A 72 -16.43 -3.17 2.99
C GLY A 72 -15.71 -1.97 2.41
N VAL A 73 -14.70 -1.43 3.08
CA VAL A 73 -13.91 -0.34 2.52
C VAL A 73 -12.97 -0.90 1.45
N PRO A 74 -13.00 -0.34 0.23
CA PRO A 74 -12.09 -0.80 -0.83
C PRO A 74 -10.63 -0.60 -0.47
N LYS A 75 -9.80 -1.58 -0.81
CA LYS A 75 -8.36 -1.57 -0.52
C LYS A 75 -7.59 -1.89 -1.79
N LEU A 76 -6.67 -1.01 -2.15
CA LEU A 76 -5.83 -1.13 -3.33
C LEU A 76 -4.37 -1.15 -2.92
N ILE A 77 -3.58 -1.94 -3.63
CA ILE A 77 -2.15 -2.00 -3.39
C ILE A 77 -1.40 -1.95 -4.73
N ALA A 78 -0.44 -1.05 -4.84
CA ALA A 78 0.34 -0.86 -6.06
C ALA A 78 1.81 -1.16 -5.76
N PRO A 79 2.27 -2.39 -6.00
CA PRO A 79 3.65 -2.78 -5.71
C PRO A 79 4.67 -2.04 -6.54
N ALA A 80 5.84 -1.77 -5.94
CA ALA A 80 7.00 -1.23 -6.63
C ALA A 80 8.25 -1.78 -5.96
N MET A 81 9.04 -2.54 -6.71
CA MET A 81 10.26 -3.15 -6.20
C MET A 81 11.08 -3.75 -7.33
N ASN A 82 12.28 -4.20 -7.02
CA ASN A 82 13.11 -4.95 -7.95
C ASN A 82 12.35 -6.16 -8.49
N THR A 83 12.60 -6.51 -9.74
CA THR A 83 11.89 -7.62 -10.42
C THR A 83 12.00 -8.94 -9.66
N ASN A 84 13.19 -9.29 -9.20
CA ASN A 84 13.35 -10.55 -8.48
C ASN A 84 12.62 -10.53 -7.14
N MET A 85 12.55 -9.39 -6.49
CA MET A 85 11.76 -9.24 -5.27
C MET A 85 10.27 -9.42 -5.56
N TYR A 86 9.79 -8.85 -6.66
CA TYR A 86 8.38 -8.99 -7.03
C TYR A 86 8.03 -10.43 -7.37
N LEU A 87 8.89 -11.09 -8.14
CA LEU A 87 8.66 -12.48 -8.56
C LEU A 87 9.00 -13.51 -7.50
N ASN A 88 9.64 -13.10 -6.41
CA ASN A 88 9.96 -14.02 -5.33
C ASN A 88 8.69 -14.67 -4.78
N LEU A 89 8.76 -15.97 -4.54
CA LEU A 89 7.60 -16.72 -4.08
C LEU A 89 7.01 -16.15 -2.78
N ALA A 90 7.84 -15.61 -1.91
CA ALA A 90 7.36 -15.01 -0.68
C ALA A 90 6.49 -13.77 -0.96
N THR A 91 6.93 -12.93 -1.91
CA THR A 91 6.16 -11.74 -2.29
C THR A 91 4.85 -12.12 -2.97
N GLN A 92 4.91 -13.07 -3.90
CA GLN A 92 3.72 -13.54 -4.60
C GLN A 92 2.72 -14.18 -3.64
N ASP A 93 3.21 -14.95 -2.68
CA ASP A 93 2.37 -15.57 -1.67
C ASP A 93 1.69 -14.51 -0.79
N ASN A 94 2.43 -13.47 -0.40
CA ASN A 94 1.87 -12.36 0.36
C ASN A 94 0.80 -11.61 -0.44
N LEU A 95 1.03 -11.41 -1.73
CA LEU A 95 0.04 -10.75 -2.59
C LEU A 95 -1.24 -11.59 -2.72
N GLU A 96 -1.11 -12.90 -2.85
CA GLU A 96 -2.26 -13.79 -2.86
C GLU A 96 -3.03 -13.72 -1.55
N LYS A 97 -2.32 -13.67 -0.44
CA LYS A 97 -2.92 -13.54 0.87
C LYS A 97 -3.70 -12.21 0.97
N LEU A 98 -3.10 -11.12 0.51
CA LEU A 98 -3.78 -9.83 0.49
C LEU A 98 -5.04 -9.84 -0.38
N ALA A 99 -4.98 -10.54 -1.51
CA ALA A 99 -6.16 -10.68 -2.37
C ALA A 99 -7.31 -11.34 -1.61
N ARG A 100 -7.00 -12.38 -0.83
CA ARG A 100 -8.03 -13.02 0.01
C ARG A 100 -8.57 -12.12 1.09
N TYR A 101 -7.78 -11.12 1.52
CA TYR A 101 -8.21 -10.14 2.52
C TYR A 101 -8.93 -8.94 1.91
N GLY A 102 -9.19 -8.99 0.61
CA GLY A 102 -9.96 -7.95 -0.06
C GLY A 102 -9.14 -6.86 -0.73
N TYR A 103 -7.83 -6.98 -0.78
CA TYR A 103 -7.00 -6.03 -1.53
C TYR A 103 -7.04 -6.34 -3.01
N GLN A 104 -7.11 -5.30 -3.82
CA GLN A 104 -6.95 -5.41 -5.26
C GLN A 104 -5.56 -4.90 -5.62
N GLU A 105 -4.81 -5.70 -6.36
CA GLU A 105 -3.49 -5.31 -6.81
C GLU A 105 -3.58 -4.47 -8.08
N ILE A 106 -2.89 -3.34 -8.10
CA ILE A 106 -2.63 -2.58 -9.32
C ILE A 106 -1.23 -3.02 -9.73
N LYS A 107 -1.17 -3.90 -10.72
CA LYS A 107 0.08 -4.58 -11.06
C LYS A 107 1.17 -3.61 -11.49
N PRO A 108 2.42 -3.88 -11.09
CA PRO A 108 3.54 -3.07 -11.52
C PRO A 108 3.78 -3.22 -13.02
N ARG A 109 4.39 -2.23 -13.62
CA ARG A 109 4.72 -2.23 -15.05
C ARG A 109 6.15 -2.70 -15.27
N GLU A 110 6.47 -3.02 -16.50
CA GLU A 110 7.83 -3.30 -16.92
C GLU A 110 8.55 -1.99 -17.23
N ALA A 111 9.77 -1.86 -16.74
CA ALA A 111 10.57 -0.67 -16.96
C ALA A 111 12.03 -0.97 -16.62
N LEU A 112 12.90 -0.03 -16.98
CA LEU A 112 14.27 -0.05 -16.50
C LEU A 112 14.25 0.36 -15.03
N LEU A 113 14.68 -0.54 -14.17
CA LEU A 113 14.65 -0.33 -12.73
C LEU A 113 15.90 0.39 -12.24
N ALA A 114 15.84 0.92 -11.03
CA ALA A 114 16.94 1.69 -10.45
C ALA A 114 18.26 0.90 -10.37
N CYS A 115 18.19 -0.41 -10.28
CA CYS A 115 19.38 -1.28 -10.25
C CYS A 115 19.96 -1.54 -11.64
N GLY A 116 19.39 -0.97 -12.72
CA GLY A 116 19.88 -1.16 -14.07
C GLY A 116 19.23 -2.31 -14.85
N ASP A 117 18.42 -3.12 -14.20
CA ASP A 117 17.72 -4.22 -14.85
C ASP A 117 16.40 -3.75 -15.45
N PHE A 118 16.02 -4.34 -16.57
CA PHE A 118 14.70 -4.13 -17.16
C PHE A 118 13.80 -5.30 -16.78
N GLY A 119 12.61 -5.00 -16.33
CA GLY A 119 11.64 -6.05 -15.98
C GLY A 119 10.44 -5.50 -15.23
N THR A 120 9.59 -6.41 -14.79
CA THR A 120 8.41 -6.11 -13.99
C THR A 120 8.83 -5.67 -12.59
N GLY A 121 8.19 -4.66 -12.06
CA GLY A 121 8.43 -4.22 -10.68
C GLY A 121 8.33 -2.71 -10.50
N ALA A 122 8.28 -1.95 -11.58
CA ALA A 122 8.10 -0.51 -11.49
C ALA A 122 6.66 -0.17 -11.14
N LEU A 123 6.48 0.90 -10.37
CA LEU A 123 5.16 1.37 -10.00
C LEU A 123 4.29 1.59 -11.25
N ALA A 124 3.05 1.16 -11.19
CA ALA A 124 2.07 1.46 -12.24
C ALA A 124 2.03 2.96 -12.51
N GLU A 125 1.71 3.33 -13.75
CA GLU A 125 1.59 4.74 -14.10
C GLU A 125 0.52 5.41 -13.27
N LEU A 126 0.73 6.68 -12.96
CA LEU A 126 -0.19 7.42 -12.09
C LEU A 126 -1.61 7.43 -12.66
N ASP A 127 -1.75 7.59 -13.97
CA ASP A 127 -3.06 7.59 -14.61
C ASP A 127 -3.78 6.25 -14.47
N VAL A 128 -3.05 5.14 -14.48
CA VAL A 128 -3.63 3.80 -14.26
C VAL A 128 -4.15 3.70 -12.83
N ILE A 129 -3.39 4.19 -11.86
CA ILE A 129 -3.79 4.20 -10.46
C ILE A 129 -5.04 5.05 -10.27
N LEU A 130 -5.04 6.26 -10.83
CA LEU A 130 -6.16 7.18 -10.73
C LEU A 130 -7.42 6.59 -11.35
N GLU A 131 -7.28 5.94 -12.50
CA GLU A 131 -8.41 5.32 -13.17
C GLU A 131 -9.04 4.23 -12.31
N ARG A 132 -8.21 3.41 -11.68
CA ARG A 132 -8.70 2.36 -10.79
C ARG A 132 -9.44 2.94 -9.60
N VAL A 133 -8.93 4.03 -9.03
CA VAL A 133 -9.60 4.71 -7.91
C VAL A 133 -10.95 5.26 -8.35
N LYS A 134 -11.00 5.89 -9.53
CA LYS A 134 -12.25 6.44 -10.06
C LYS A 134 -13.30 5.38 -10.30
N GLU A 135 -12.90 4.20 -10.77
CA GLU A 135 -13.83 3.09 -10.98
C GLU A 135 -14.50 2.63 -9.69
N ILE A 136 -13.80 2.78 -8.57
CA ILE A 136 -14.28 2.32 -7.28
C ILE A 136 -15.12 3.38 -6.58
N LEU A 137 -14.70 4.61 -6.67
CA LEU A 137 -15.43 5.74 -6.09
C LEU A 137 -16.50 6.24 -7.05
#